data_74868e47d6c30fc5fb566773ef5b1228
#
_entry.id   74868e47d6c30fc5fb566773ef5b1228
#
_cell.length_a   1.000
_cell.length_b   1.000
_cell.length_c   1.000
_cell.angle_alpha   90.00
_cell.angle_beta   90.00
_cell.angle_gamma   90.00
#
_symmetry.space_group_name_H-M   'P 1'
#
loop_
_entity.id
_entity.type
_entity.pdbx_description
1 polymer ?
#
loop_
_entity_poly.entity_id
_entity_poly.type
_entity_poly.pdbx_seq_one_letter_code
_entity_poly.pdbx_strand_id
1 'polypeptide(L)'
;MKKKIIIISLIILALTIGVIVYFLLNKKDNSIIKTYGNIEIRTVDLSFQVSGIIEKIYVEEGDYVKKGQILAKLIDKDYVANYNKAKYLTESSKAQAKEDNNKYKRNLELCKDGTNSKQECDTLLNTKDLSNANYKQNEANLEFQKNQLDYTVMAAPQDGIITTRAQEVGARVNANQNVFVMSLTRPIWVRTYIKETDLGNIKYGKKAYVLTDTIDSKTGKKKKYEGYIGYISPIAEFTPKTVQTQDLRTDLVYRIRVYIDEVDEYLRQGMPVSVEIPLNEVKNE
;
A
#
# COMPACT_ATOMS: atom_id res chain seq x y z
N MET A 1 13.08 79.61 20.24
CA MET A 1 13.56 78.66 19.21
C MET A 1 13.98 77.30 19.79
N LYS A 2 14.77 77.27 20.84
CA LYS A 2 15.26 75.98 21.41
C LYS A 2 14.16 74.95 21.82
N LYS A 3 13.00 75.38 22.41
CA LYS A 3 11.91 74.48 22.80
C LYS A 3 11.20 73.85 21.60
N LYS A 4 11.07 74.54 20.47
CA LYS A 4 10.45 73.97 19.22
C LYS A 4 11.35 72.92 18.59
N ILE A 5 12.68 73.11 18.63
CA ILE A 5 13.65 72.15 18.12
C ILE A 5 13.65 70.85 18.94
N ILE A 6 13.53 70.94 20.25
CA ILE A 6 13.46 69.81 21.15
C ILE A 6 12.17 68.97 20.91
N ILE A 7 11.02 69.63 20.69
CA ILE A 7 9.75 68.97 20.38
C ILE A 7 9.81 68.24 19.04
N ILE A 8 10.39 68.86 18.00
CA ILE A 8 10.58 68.26 16.68
C ILE A 8 11.52 67.06 16.77
N SER A 9 12.60 67.13 17.54
CA SER A 9 13.54 65.98 17.77
C SER A 9 12.86 64.82 18.49
N LEU A 10 11.98 65.08 19.46
CA LEU A 10 11.21 64.04 20.17
C LEU A 10 10.18 63.36 19.25
N ILE A 11 9.54 64.10 18.36
CA ILE A 11 8.61 63.55 17.37
C ILE A 11 9.34 62.65 16.38
N ILE A 12 10.50 63.09 15.86
CA ILE A 12 11.32 62.31 14.95
C ILE A 12 11.81 61.01 15.65
N LEU A 13 12.24 61.10 16.90
CA LEU A 13 12.65 59.95 17.68
C LEU A 13 11.52 58.93 17.90
N ALA A 14 10.30 59.46 18.21
CA ALA A 14 9.12 58.58 18.37
C ALA A 14 8.73 57.91 17.04
N LEU A 15 8.82 58.62 15.91
CA LEU A 15 8.57 58.05 14.58
C LEU A 15 9.60 56.98 14.20
N THR A 16 10.89 57.19 14.48
CA THR A 16 11.93 56.20 14.20
C THR A 16 11.76 54.95 15.05
N ILE A 17 11.42 55.10 16.34
CA ILE A 17 11.11 53.97 17.23
C ILE A 17 9.85 53.22 16.72
N GLY A 18 8.81 53.93 16.31
CA GLY A 18 7.60 53.34 15.72
C GLY A 18 7.89 52.50 14.47
N VAL A 19 8.73 53.03 13.56
CA VAL A 19 9.16 52.32 12.35
C VAL A 19 9.99 51.06 12.71
N ILE A 20 10.92 51.17 13.64
CA ILE A 20 11.73 50.03 14.10
C ILE A 20 10.86 48.96 14.72
N VAL A 21 9.93 49.32 15.60
CA VAL A 21 8.97 48.39 16.22
C VAL A 21 8.08 47.77 15.16
N TYR A 22 7.58 48.51 14.19
CA TYR A 22 6.81 47.99 13.08
C TYR A 22 7.60 46.97 12.25
N PHE A 23 8.87 47.21 11.94
CA PHE A 23 9.73 46.25 11.23
C PHE A 23 10.07 45.01 12.09
N LEU A 24 10.26 45.18 13.40
CA LEU A 24 10.50 44.07 14.32
C LEU A 24 9.24 43.19 14.49
N LEU A 25 8.07 43.80 14.59
CA LEU A 25 6.80 43.06 14.72
C LEU A 25 6.37 42.40 13.38
N ASN A 26 6.74 42.97 12.26
CA ASN A 26 6.40 42.45 10.92
C ASN A 26 7.50 41.56 10.31
N LYS A 27 8.53 41.20 11.09
CA LYS A 27 9.53 40.23 10.65
C LYS A 27 8.84 38.90 10.46
N LYS A 28 8.44 38.59 9.20
CA LYS A 28 7.95 37.24 8.84
C LYS A 28 8.99 36.27 9.30
N ASP A 29 8.57 35.38 10.17
CA ASP A 29 9.40 34.24 10.61
C ASP A 29 9.57 33.30 9.42
N ASN A 30 10.61 33.56 8.63
CA ASN A 30 10.96 32.79 7.43
C ASN A 30 11.61 31.43 7.80
N SER A 31 11.53 31.02 9.05
CA SER A 31 12.16 29.78 9.52
C SER A 31 11.36 28.52 9.17
N ILE A 32 10.13 28.66 8.68
CA ILE A 32 9.21 27.53 8.41
C ILE A 32 8.49 27.76 7.09
N ILE A 33 8.53 26.76 6.21
CA ILE A 33 7.65 26.69 5.04
C ILE A 33 6.32 26.11 5.49
N LYS A 34 5.22 26.85 5.28
CA LYS A 34 3.85 26.37 5.52
C LYS A 34 3.17 26.08 4.21
N THR A 35 2.67 24.84 4.08
CA THR A 35 1.88 24.43 2.94
C THR A 35 0.59 23.76 3.40
N TYR A 36 -0.36 23.59 2.47
CA TYR A 36 -1.64 22.94 2.72
C TYR A 36 -1.76 21.74 1.81
N GLY A 37 -2.37 20.71 2.30
CA GLY A 37 -2.53 19.48 1.55
C GLY A 37 -3.62 18.58 2.12
N ASN A 38 -3.72 17.39 1.54
CA ASN A 38 -4.70 16.42 1.93
C ASN A 38 -4.02 15.10 2.28
N ILE A 39 -4.55 14.41 3.26
CA ILE A 39 -4.12 13.05 3.60
C ILE A 39 -4.50 12.11 2.46
N GLU A 40 -3.54 11.32 2.03
CA GLU A 40 -3.72 10.23 1.08
C GLU A 40 -3.38 8.90 1.74
N ILE A 41 -4.24 7.93 1.53
CA ILE A 41 -4.10 6.56 2.00
C ILE A 41 -4.19 5.65 0.77
N ARG A 42 -3.40 4.59 0.71
CA ARG A 42 -3.52 3.60 -0.36
C ARG A 42 -4.78 2.77 -0.17
N THR A 43 -5.48 2.54 -1.24
CA THR A 43 -6.59 1.60 -1.30
C THR A 43 -6.21 0.38 -2.13
N VAL A 44 -6.79 -0.76 -1.79
CA VAL A 44 -6.65 -2.02 -2.53
C VAL A 44 -8.03 -2.54 -2.85
N ASP A 45 -8.26 -2.83 -4.12
CA ASP A 45 -9.45 -3.53 -4.58
C ASP A 45 -9.27 -5.02 -4.36
N LEU A 46 -10.17 -5.62 -3.60
CA LEU A 46 -10.13 -7.04 -3.26
C LEU A 46 -11.13 -7.80 -4.11
N SER A 47 -10.66 -8.83 -4.78
CA SER A 47 -11.44 -9.68 -5.67
C SER A 47 -11.07 -11.16 -5.46
N PHE A 48 -11.99 -12.06 -5.83
CA PHE A 48 -11.67 -13.47 -5.94
C PHE A 48 -10.86 -13.73 -7.21
N GLN A 49 -9.92 -14.67 -7.15
CA GLN A 49 -9.13 -15.08 -8.31
C GLN A 49 -9.88 -16.13 -9.16
N VAL A 50 -10.99 -16.66 -8.65
CA VAL A 50 -11.85 -17.64 -9.31
C VAL A 50 -13.30 -17.16 -9.30
N SER A 51 -14.10 -17.65 -10.25
CA SER A 51 -15.52 -17.31 -10.35
C SER A 51 -16.37 -18.18 -9.43
N GLY A 52 -17.43 -17.62 -8.86
CA GLY A 52 -18.33 -18.40 -8.01
C GLY A 52 -19.48 -17.58 -7.46
N ILE A 53 -20.25 -18.17 -6.58
CA ILE A 53 -21.32 -17.50 -5.82
C ILE A 53 -20.79 -17.24 -4.42
N ILE A 54 -20.95 -16.03 -3.91
CA ILE A 54 -20.56 -15.67 -2.56
C ILE A 54 -21.44 -16.43 -1.56
N GLU A 55 -20.84 -17.33 -0.81
CA GLU A 55 -21.52 -18.11 0.24
C GLU A 55 -21.68 -17.27 1.50
N LYS A 56 -20.62 -16.57 1.89
CA LYS A 56 -20.58 -15.81 3.13
C LYS A 56 -19.62 -14.62 3.05
N ILE A 57 -20.03 -13.54 3.70
CA ILE A 57 -19.23 -12.35 3.97
C ILE A 57 -19.08 -12.24 5.49
N TYR A 58 -17.88 -11.98 5.98
CA TYR A 58 -17.53 -11.98 7.41
C TYR A 58 -17.26 -10.57 7.96
N VAL A 59 -17.27 -9.56 7.09
CA VAL A 59 -16.91 -8.18 7.44
C VAL A 59 -17.89 -7.20 6.82
N GLU A 60 -18.03 -6.05 7.45
CA GLU A 60 -18.87 -4.94 7.01
C GLU A 60 -18.02 -3.70 6.66
N GLU A 61 -18.64 -2.71 6.02
CA GLU A 61 -18.02 -1.42 5.79
C GLU A 61 -17.70 -0.74 7.12
N GLY A 62 -16.49 -0.23 7.25
CA GLY A 62 -15.96 0.38 8.47
C GLY A 62 -15.18 -0.58 9.38
N ASP A 63 -15.24 -1.89 9.12
CA ASP A 63 -14.51 -2.86 9.93
C ASP A 63 -12.99 -2.76 9.73
N TYR A 64 -12.26 -2.81 10.84
CA TYR A 64 -10.82 -2.98 10.84
C TYR A 64 -10.48 -4.47 10.68
N VAL A 65 -9.65 -4.79 9.70
CA VAL A 65 -9.22 -6.15 9.39
C VAL A 65 -7.70 -6.29 9.49
N LYS A 66 -7.26 -7.44 9.96
CA LYS A 66 -5.85 -7.81 10.05
C LYS A 66 -5.40 -8.63 8.85
N LYS A 67 -4.12 -8.54 8.51
CA LYS A 67 -3.50 -9.39 7.49
C LYS A 67 -3.82 -10.87 7.72
N GLY A 68 -4.31 -11.55 6.68
CA GLY A 68 -4.70 -12.96 6.71
C GLY A 68 -6.10 -13.23 7.28
N GLN A 69 -6.81 -12.21 7.77
CA GLN A 69 -8.21 -12.38 8.20
C GLN A 69 -9.10 -12.70 7.01
N ILE A 70 -9.94 -13.72 7.14
CA ILE A 70 -10.90 -14.12 6.10
C ILE A 70 -12.01 -13.07 6.04
N LEU A 71 -12.25 -12.58 4.81
CA LEU A 71 -13.24 -11.53 4.52
C LEU A 71 -14.51 -12.10 3.91
N ALA A 72 -14.36 -13.05 2.99
CA ALA A 72 -15.48 -13.70 2.30
C ALA A 72 -15.09 -15.08 1.78
N LYS A 73 -16.11 -15.90 1.48
CA LYS A 73 -15.96 -17.25 0.94
C LYS A 73 -16.96 -17.48 -0.19
N LEU A 74 -16.52 -18.16 -1.26
CA LEU A 74 -17.39 -18.67 -2.30
C LEU A 74 -17.94 -20.05 -1.94
N ILE A 75 -19.03 -20.46 -2.58
CA ILE A 75 -19.46 -21.87 -2.58
C ILE A 75 -18.38 -22.70 -3.26
N ASP A 76 -17.75 -23.58 -2.50
CA ASP A 76 -16.53 -24.30 -2.90
C ASP A 76 -16.75 -25.77 -3.29
N LYS A 77 -17.99 -26.26 -3.31
CA LYS A 77 -18.32 -27.68 -3.52
C LYS A 77 -17.64 -28.28 -4.76
N ASP A 78 -17.69 -27.59 -5.89
CA ASP A 78 -17.11 -28.06 -7.15
C ASP A 78 -15.58 -28.03 -7.10
N TYR A 79 -14.98 -27.03 -6.44
CA TYR A 79 -13.54 -26.93 -6.21
C TYR A 79 -13.03 -28.05 -5.31
N VAL A 80 -13.74 -28.36 -4.23
CA VAL A 80 -13.44 -29.50 -3.34
C VAL A 80 -13.52 -30.83 -4.10
N ALA A 81 -14.55 -31.02 -4.96
CA ALA A 81 -14.69 -32.23 -5.77
C ALA A 81 -13.50 -32.39 -6.75
N ASN A 82 -13.11 -31.31 -7.43
CA ASN A 82 -11.98 -31.32 -8.37
C ASN A 82 -10.65 -31.57 -7.65
N TYR A 83 -10.43 -30.95 -6.50
CA TYR A 83 -9.26 -31.21 -5.66
C TYR A 83 -9.18 -32.69 -5.24
N ASN A 84 -10.27 -33.26 -4.74
CA ASN A 84 -10.31 -34.66 -4.32
C ASN A 84 -10.07 -35.62 -5.51
N LYS A 85 -10.64 -35.32 -6.69
CA LYS A 85 -10.38 -36.08 -7.91
C LYS A 85 -8.89 -36.08 -8.28
N ALA A 86 -8.26 -34.92 -8.27
CA ALA A 86 -6.82 -34.79 -8.57
C ALA A 86 -5.97 -35.50 -7.50
N LYS A 87 -6.36 -35.43 -6.23
CA LYS A 87 -5.69 -36.12 -5.11
C LYS A 87 -5.66 -37.63 -5.33
N TYR A 88 -6.81 -38.26 -5.57
CA TYR A 88 -6.87 -39.70 -5.76
C TYR A 88 -6.18 -40.16 -7.05
N LEU A 89 -6.21 -39.35 -8.12
CA LEU A 89 -5.45 -39.64 -9.33
C LEU A 89 -3.93 -39.60 -9.08
N THR A 90 -3.47 -38.65 -8.28
CA THR A 90 -2.07 -38.55 -7.86
C THR A 90 -1.66 -39.76 -7.00
N GLU A 91 -2.50 -40.17 -6.06
CA GLU A 91 -2.25 -41.34 -5.22
C GLU A 91 -2.15 -42.62 -6.06
N SER A 92 -3.04 -42.80 -7.05
CA SER A 92 -3.01 -43.96 -7.98
C SER A 92 -1.74 -43.98 -8.83
N SER A 93 -1.39 -42.84 -9.45
CA SER A 93 -0.19 -42.73 -10.28
C SER A 93 1.11 -42.91 -9.46
N LYS A 94 1.13 -42.46 -8.20
CA LYS A 94 2.22 -42.68 -7.27
C LYS A 94 2.43 -44.17 -6.97
N ALA A 95 1.32 -44.92 -6.75
CA ALA A 95 1.37 -46.34 -6.52
C ALA A 95 1.92 -47.07 -7.76
N GLN A 96 1.46 -46.70 -8.96
CA GLN A 96 1.96 -47.24 -10.22
C GLN A 96 3.44 -46.95 -10.44
N ALA A 97 3.88 -45.72 -10.22
CA ALA A 97 5.29 -45.35 -10.35
C ALA A 97 6.17 -46.14 -9.35
N LYS A 98 5.67 -46.34 -8.13
CA LYS A 98 6.38 -47.15 -7.12
C LYS A 98 6.52 -48.63 -7.57
N GLU A 99 5.47 -49.22 -8.12
CA GLU A 99 5.48 -50.60 -8.64
C GLU A 99 6.48 -50.75 -9.78
N ASP A 100 6.43 -49.86 -10.78
CA ASP A 100 7.33 -49.91 -11.94
C ASP A 100 8.79 -49.65 -11.55
N ASN A 101 9.04 -48.75 -10.60
CA ASN A 101 10.36 -48.56 -10.00
C ASN A 101 10.87 -49.82 -9.33
N ASN A 102 10.02 -50.50 -8.56
CA ASN A 102 10.40 -51.76 -7.89
C ASN A 102 10.63 -52.86 -8.90
N LYS A 103 9.82 -52.96 -9.96
CA LYS A 103 9.98 -53.92 -11.04
C LYS A 103 11.31 -53.72 -11.78
N TYR A 104 11.61 -52.47 -12.13
CA TYR A 104 12.90 -52.14 -12.73
C TYR A 104 14.08 -52.48 -11.84
N LYS A 105 14.01 -52.13 -10.53
CA LYS A 105 15.08 -52.47 -9.57
C LYS A 105 15.33 -53.96 -9.42
N ARG A 106 14.27 -54.76 -9.37
CA ARG A 106 14.41 -56.24 -9.26
C ARG A 106 15.07 -56.86 -10.50
N ASN A 107 14.85 -56.29 -11.68
CA ASN A 107 15.42 -56.79 -12.94
C ASN A 107 16.76 -56.17 -13.29
N LEU A 108 17.21 -55.16 -12.55
CA LEU A 108 18.42 -54.39 -12.91
C LEU A 108 19.68 -55.27 -12.96
N GLU A 109 19.82 -56.24 -12.06
CA GLU A 109 20.96 -57.18 -12.06
C GLU A 109 20.90 -58.13 -13.24
N LEU A 110 19.73 -58.70 -13.55
CA LEU A 110 19.51 -59.57 -14.69
C LEU A 110 19.78 -58.87 -16.04
N CYS A 111 19.53 -57.56 -16.08
CA CYS A 111 19.90 -56.73 -17.24
C CYS A 111 21.41 -56.52 -17.32
N LYS A 112 22.12 -56.36 -16.22
CA LYS A 112 23.58 -56.19 -16.21
C LYS A 112 24.32 -57.47 -16.58
N ASP A 113 23.82 -58.60 -16.15
CA ASP A 113 24.43 -59.92 -16.38
C ASP A 113 24.08 -60.49 -17.79
N GLY A 114 23.27 -59.78 -18.58
CA GLY A 114 22.88 -60.21 -19.91
C GLY A 114 21.85 -61.32 -19.96
N THR A 115 21.20 -61.66 -18.79
CA THR A 115 20.15 -62.69 -18.68
C THR A 115 18.87 -62.22 -19.34
N ASN A 116 18.51 -60.97 -19.19
CA ASN A 116 17.38 -60.34 -19.88
C ASN A 116 17.83 -59.75 -21.24
N SER A 117 16.93 -59.78 -22.23
CA SER A 117 17.21 -59.16 -23.53
C SER A 117 17.35 -57.63 -23.39
N LYS A 118 18.16 -57.00 -24.27
CA LYS A 118 18.32 -55.56 -24.30
C LYS A 118 16.98 -54.85 -24.47
N GLN A 119 16.09 -55.36 -25.34
CA GLN A 119 14.75 -54.83 -25.56
C GLN A 119 13.90 -54.84 -24.29
N GLU A 120 13.99 -55.91 -23.50
CA GLU A 120 13.25 -55.98 -22.24
C GLU A 120 13.77 -54.99 -21.18
N CYS A 121 15.09 -54.83 -21.11
CA CYS A 121 15.71 -53.85 -20.21
C CYS A 121 15.34 -52.40 -20.58
N ASP A 122 15.36 -52.07 -21.85
CA ASP A 122 14.95 -50.77 -22.38
C ASP A 122 13.44 -50.52 -22.09
N THR A 123 12.60 -51.55 -22.24
CA THR A 123 11.16 -51.45 -21.95
C THR A 123 10.91 -51.21 -20.46
N LEU A 124 11.62 -51.91 -19.57
CA LEU A 124 11.51 -51.72 -18.13
C LEU A 124 11.94 -50.31 -17.69
N LEU A 125 13.03 -49.81 -18.29
CA LEU A 125 13.50 -48.45 -18.03
C LEU A 125 12.47 -47.41 -18.50
N ASN A 126 12.01 -47.53 -19.75
CA ASN A 126 11.04 -46.60 -20.34
C ASN A 126 9.71 -46.60 -19.56
N THR A 127 9.22 -47.80 -19.12
CA THR A 127 8.00 -47.89 -18.32
C THR A 127 8.15 -47.20 -16.98
N LYS A 128 9.28 -47.40 -16.29
CA LYS A 128 9.60 -46.72 -15.04
C LYS A 128 9.64 -45.17 -15.24
N ASP A 129 10.29 -44.71 -16.31
CA ASP A 129 10.43 -43.26 -16.58
C ASP A 129 9.09 -42.63 -16.96
N LEU A 130 8.24 -43.35 -17.73
CA LEU A 130 6.90 -42.91 -18.10
C LEU A 130 5.99 -42.84 -16.85
N SER A 131 5.99 -43.84 -16.00
CA SER A 131 5.16 -43.85 -14.79
C SER A 131 5.59 -42.74 -13.81
N ASN A 132 6.89 -42.47 -13.67
CA ASN A 132 7.39 -41.35 -12.89
C ASN A 132 6.99 -39.99 -13.47
N ALA A 133 7.04 -39.83 -14.81
CA ALA A 133 6.59 -38.63 -15.46
C ALA A 133 5.07 -38.40 -15.27
N ASN A 134 4.26 -39.45 -15.39
CA ASN A 134 2.83 -39.42 -15.11
C ASN A 134 2.51 -38.99 -13.66
N TYR A 135 3.24 -39.56 -12.72
CA TYR A 135 3.07 -39.19 -11.29
C TYR A 135 3.36 -37.68 -11.10
N LYS A 136 4.46 -37.16 -11.64
CA LYS A 136 4.82 -35.74 -11.55
C LYS A 136 3.78 -34.83 -12.22
N GLN A 137 3.22 -35.23 -13.36
CA GLN A 137 2.14 -34.50 -14.03
C GLN A 137 0.88 -34.41 -13.14
N ASN A 138 0.48 -35.53 -12.51
CA ASN A 138 -0.67 -35.56 -11.63
C ASN A 138 -0.42 -34.77 -10.33
N GLU A 139 0.81 -34.80 -9.80
CA GLU A 139 1.22 -33.99 -8.64
C GLU A 139 1.10 -32.49 -8.94
N ALA A 140 1.56 -32.03 -10.10
CA ALA A 140 1.39 -30.63 -10.53
C ALA A 140 -0.08 -30.25 -10.73
N ASN A 141 -0.90 -31.18 -11.27
CA ASN A 141 -2.34 -30.94 -11.39
C ASN A 141 -3.04 -30.87 -10.03
N LEU A 142 -2.62 -31.70 -9.05
CA LEU A 142 -3.16 -31.63 -7.68
C LEU A 142 -2.86 -30.26 -7.04
N GLU A 143 -1.64 -29.76 -7.21
CA GLU A 143 -1.25 -28.44 -6.71
C GLU A 143 -2.10 -27.33 -7.36
N PHE A 144 -2.33 -27.41 -8.68
CA PHE A 144 -3.20 -26.48 -9.38
C PHE A 144 -4.63 -26.47 -8.82
N GLN A 145 -5.24 -27.66 -8.63
CA GLN A 145 -6.60 -27.76 -8.07
C GLN A 145 -6.67 -27.28 -6.62
N LYS A 146 -5.61 -27.50 -5.85
CA LYS A 146 -5.50 -26.97 -4.50
C LYS A 146 -5.51 -25.43 -4.52
N ASN A 147 -4.70 -24.82 -5.36
CA ASN A 147 -4.67 -23.35 -5.48
C ASN A 147 -6.05 -22.80 -5.91
N GLN A 148 -6.75 -23.49 -6.85
CA GLN A 148 -8.11 -23.10 -7.24
C GLN A 148 -9.10 -23.16 -6.05
N LEU A 149 -8.97 -24.14 -5.19
CA LEU A 149 -9.77 -24.27 -3.96
C LEU A 149 -9.40 -23.16 -2.96
N ASP A 150 -8.12 -22.90 -2.75
CA ASP A 150 -7.64 -21.85 -1.84
C ASP A 150 -8.14 -20.47 -2.29
N TYR A 151 -8.24 -20.21 -3.60
CA TYR A 151 -8.76 -18.96 -4.17
C TYR A 151 -10.27 -18.75 -3.97
N THR A 152 -11.01 -19.76 -3.47
CA THR A 152 -12.42 -19.58 -3.07
C THR A 152 -12.57 -18.83 -1.75
N VAL A 153 -11.48 -18.64 -1.01
CA VAL A 153 -11.45 -17.91 0.26
C VAL A 153 -10.69 -16.60 0.05
N MET A 154 -11.33 -15.49 0.35
CA MET A 154 -10.70 -14.17 0.30
C MET A 154 -10.19 -13.79 1.67
N ALA A 155 -8.91 -13.42 1.75
CA ALA A 155 -8.29 -12.92 2.98
C ALA A 155 -7.65 -11.54 2.76
N ALA A 156 -7.58 -10.74 3.82
CA ALA A 156 -6.95 -9.43 3.78
C ALA A 156 -5.44 -9.56 3.53
N PRO A 157 -4.87 -8.86 2.52
CA PRO A 157 -3.44 -8.94 2.20
C PRO A 157 -2.57 -8.19 3.22
N GLN A 158 -3.14 -7.19 3.90
CA GLN A 158 -2.50 -6.33 4.91
C GLN A 158 -3.53 -5.86 5.92
N ASP A 159 -3.07 -5.16 6.97
CA ASP A 159 -3.96 -4.49 7.91
C ASP A 159 -4.63 -3.29 7.24
N GLY A 160 -5.93 -3.11 7.48
CA GLY A 160 -6.70 -2.06 6.84
C GLY A 160 -8.13 -1.93 7.35
N ILE A 161 -8.87 -1.03 6.73
CA ILE A 161 -10.29 -0.80 6.99
C ILE A 161 -11.06 -1.06 5.70
N ILE A 162 -12.13 -1.83 5.77
CA ILE A 162 -13.04 -2.03 4.63
C ILE A 162 -13.80 -0.72 4.40
N THR A 163 -13.62 -0.11 3.23
CA THR A 163 -14.26 1.17 2.89
C THR A 163 -15.51 1.00 2.04
N THR A 164 -15.55 -0.07 1.25
CA THR A 164 -16.70 -0.33 0.37
C THR A 164 -16.90 -1.83 0.22
N ARG A 165 -18.15 -2.26 0.28
CA ARG A 165 -18.62 -3.60 -0.05
C ARG A 165 -19.43 -3.55 -1.35
N ALA A 166 -18.79 -3.96 -2.45
CA ALA A 166 -19.37 -3.86 -3.78
C ALA A 166 -20.30 -5.03 -4.14
N GLN A 167 -20.25 -6.14 -3.38
CA GLN A 167 -21.01 -7.35 -3.67
C GLN A 167 -21.67 -7.90 -2.40
N GLU A 168 -22.78 -8.63 -2.58
CA GLU A 168 -23.58 -9.21 -1.51
C GLU A 168 -23.54 -10.73 -1.50
N VAL A 169 -23.91 -11.33 -0.37
CA VAL A 169 -24.09 -12.79 -0.24
C VAL A 169 -25.13 -13.27 -1.26
N GLY A 170 -24.83 -14.38 -1.94
CA GLY A 170 -25.64 -14.91 -3.04
C GLY A 170 -25.31 -14.32 -4.42
N ALA A 171 -24.55 -13.24 -4.50
CA ALA A 171 -24.13 -12.70 -5.79
C ALA A 171 -23.15 -13.67 -6.49
N ARG A 172 -23.28 -13.78 -7.83
CA ARG A 172 -22.29 -14.46 -8.67
C ARG A 172 -21.22 -13.46 -9.07
N VAL A 173 -19.96 -13.77 -8.78
CA VAL A 173 -18.81 -12.96 -9.15
C VAL A 173 -17.92 -13.69 -10.15
N ASN A 174 -17.33 -12.93 -11.04
CA ASN A 174 -16.29 -13.41 -11.95
C ASN A 174 -14.92 -13.24 -11.32
N ALA A 175 -13.92 -13.95 -11.83
CA ALA A 175 -12.52 -13.74 -11.43
C ALA A 175 -12.13 -12.27 -11.65
N ASN A 176 -11.42 -11.68 -10.69
CA ASN A 176 -10.97 -10.29 -10.67
C ASN A 176 -12.10 -9.23 -10.61
N GLN A 177 -13.34 -9.62 -10.35
CA GLN A 177 -14.43 -8.68 -10.08
C GLN A 177 -14.29 -8.14 -8.65
N ASN A 178 -14.33 -6.81 -8.50
CA ASN A 178 -14.19 -6.15 -7.20
C ASN A 178 -15.34 -6.55 -6.25
N VAL A 179 -14.97 -6.97 -5.05
CA VAL A 179 -15.89 -7.33 -3.96
C VAL A 179 -15.78 -6.34 -2.82
N PHE A 180 -14.56 -5.96 -2.44
CA PHE A 180 -14.30 -4.97 -1.41
C PHE A 180 -13.27 -3.94 -1.90
N VAL A 181 -13.38 -2.73 -1.35
CA VAL A 181 -12.29 -1.76 -1.35
C VAL A 181 -11.77 -1.66 0.08
N MET A 182 -10.48 -1.82 0.25
CA MET A 182 -9.82 -1.72 1.55
C MET A 182 -8.84 -0.57 1.56
N SER A 183 -8.92 0.29 2.56
CA SER A 183 -7.95 1.34 2.86
C SER A 183 -6.86 0.78 3.78
N LEU A 184 -5.59 0.90 3.37
CA LEU A 184 -4.46 0.41 4.15
C LEU A 184 -4.19 1.33 5.34
N THR A 185 -3.78 0.77 6.47
CA THR A 185 -3.41 1.58 7.64
C THR A 185 -2.04 2.25 7.48
N ARG A 186 -1.17 1.72 6.64
CA ARG A 186 0.19 2.24 6.36
C ARG A 186 0.62 1.89 4.94
N PRO A 187 1.47 2.73 4.30
CA PRO A 187 1.88 4.07 4.73
C PRO A 187 0.78 5.12 4.47
N ILE A 188 0.70 6.12 5.34
CA ILE A 188 -0.12 7.32 5.16
C ILE A 188 0.80 8.50 4.86
N TRP A 189 0.40 9.36 3.93
CA TRP A 189 1.16 10.58 3.60
C TRP A 189 0.22 11.74 3.33
N VAL A 190 0.77 12.94 3.43
CA VAL A 190 0.12 14.15 2.98
C VAL A 190 0.60 14.47 1.56
N ARG A 191 -0.31 14.62 0.63
CA ARG A 191 -0.03 15.24 -0.66
C ARG A 191 -0.14 16.74 -0.51
N THR A 192 0.95 17.46 -0.72
CA THR A 192 1.01 18.91 -0.69
C THR A 192 1.91 19.43 -1.81
N TYR A 193 1.90 20.74 -2.00
CA TYR A 193 2.59 21.42 -3.07
C TYR A 193 3.47 22.52 -2.52
N ILE A 194 4.65 22.68 -3.09
CA ILE A 194 5.57 23.77 -2.77
C ILE A 194 5.91 24.57 -4.01
N LYS A 195 6.27 25.82 -3.81
CA LYS A 195 6.73 26.72 -4.87
C LYS A 195 8.15 26.36 -5.29
N GLU A 196 8.50 26.68 -6.54
CA GLU A 196 9.86 26.54 -7.06
C GLU A 196 10.89 27.28 -6.18
N THR A 197 10.54 28.46 -5.69
CA THR A 197 11.40 29.26 -4.81
C THR A 197 11.81 28.55 -3.52
N ASP A 198 10.98 27.63 -3.04
CA ASP A 198 11.21 26.88 -1.79
C ASP A 198 11.87 25.52 -2.03
N LEU A 199 11.94 25.06 -3.30
CA LEU A 199 12.43 23.74 -3.67
C LEU A 199 13.89 23.52 -3.23
N GLY A 200 14.72 24.56 -3.30
CA GLY A 200 16.12 24.49 -2.86
C GLY A 200 16.30 24.25 -1.36
N ASN A 201 15.25 24.47 -0.56
CA ASN A 201 15.27 24.36 0.89
C ASN A 201 14.76 23.00 1.40
N ILE A 202 14.30 22.12 0.51
CA ILE A 202 13.79 20.80 0.88
C ILE A 202 14.66 19.68 0.31
N LYS A 203 14.72 18.58 1.05
CA LYS A 203 15.46 17.36 0.67
C LYS A 203 14.67 16.14 1.08
N TYR A 204 14.91 15.01 0.43
CA TYR A 204 14.43 13.72 0.90
C TYR A 204 14.88 13.45 2.34
N GLY A 205 13.96 12.91 3.14
CA GLY A 205 14.21 12.63 4.57
C GLY A 205 14.13 13.85 5.48
N LYS A 206 13.91 15.07 4.97
CA LYS A 206 13.77 16.27 5.81
C LYS A 206 12.52 16.15 6.68
N LYS A 207 12.65 16.43 7.98
CA LYS A 207 11.54 16.43 8.94
C LYS A 207 10.47 17.45 8.54
N ALA A 208 9.23 17.08 8.72
CA ALA A 208 8.07 17.92 8.51
C ALA A 208 7.02 17.59 9.58
N TYR A 209 6.16 18.54 9.85
CA TYR A 209 5.09 18.41 10.82
C TYR A 209 3.75 18.57 10.14
N VAL A 210 2.85 17.64 10.39
CA VAL A 210 1.50 17.66 9.86
C VAL A 210 0.54 18.08 10.98
N LEU A 211 -0.22 19.15 10.77
CA LEU A 211 -1.21 19.66 11.72
C LEU A 211 -2.60 19.46 11.13
N THR A 212 -3.43 18.77 11.88
CA THR A 212 -4.86 18.65 11.56
C THR A 212 -5.66 19.78 12.22
N ASP A 213 -6.89 20.02 11.75
CA ASP A 213 -7.79 20.96 12.42
C ASP A 213 -8.46 20.37 13.67
N THR A 214 -8.28 19.08 13.90
CA THR A 214 -8.76 18.38 15.11
C THR A 214 -8.01 18.89 16.33
N ILE A 215 -8.75 19.26 17.36
CA ILE A 215 -8.20 19.71 18.64
C ILE A 215 -7.98 18.46 19.52
N ASP A 216 -6.77 18.29 20.00
CA ASP A 216 -6.44 17.27 20.98
C ASP A 216 -7.13 17.62 22.31
N SER A 217 -7.99 16.73 22.80
CA SER A 217 -8.77 16.94 24.04
C SER A 217 -7.91 17.08 25.30
N LYS A 218 -6.66 16.57 25.28
CA LYS A 218 -5.74 16.65 26.42
C LYS A 218 -4.96 17.95 26.46
N THR A 219 -4.57 18.46 25.29
CA THR A 219 -3.69 19.65 25.19
C THR A 219 -4.43 20.92 24.79
N GLY A 220 -5.66 20.84 24.29
CA GLY A 220 -6.43 21.96 23.74
C GLY A 220 -5.82 22.58 22.50
N LYS A 221 -4.82 21.93 21.88
CA LYS A 221 -4.12 22.41 20.66
C LYS A 221 -4.45 21.52 19.47
N LYS A 222 -4.22 22.05 18.27
CA LYS A 222 -4.30 21.24 17.03
C LYS A 222 -3.38 20.04 17.13
N LYS A 223 -3.89 18.87 16.74
CA LYS A 223 -3.12 17.64 16.78
C LYS A 223 -1.99 17.72 15.75
N LYS A 224 -0.78 17.41 16.22
CA LYS A 224 0.46 17.49 15.43
C LYS A 224 1.06 16.11 15.30
N TYR A 225 1.41 15.74 14.07
CA TYR A 225 2.08 14.48 13.73
C TYR A 225 3.47 14.78 13.17
N GLU A 226 4.44 13.97 13.56
CA GLU A 226 5.76 14.00 12.95
C GLU A 226 5.78 13.18 11.68
N GLY A 227 6.63 13.61 10.74
CA GLY A 227 6.81 12.93 9.48
C GLY A 227 8.01 13.47 8.71
N TYR A 228 8.21 12.97 7.53
CA TYR A 228 9.35 13.35 6.68
C TYR A 228 8.95 13.42 5.21
N ILE A 229 9.72 14.20 4.45
CA ILE A 229 9.56 14.31 3.00
C ILE A 229 10.10 13.04 2.34
N GLY A 230 9.23 12.18 1.86
CA GLY A 230 9.60 10.92 1.23
C GLY A 230 9.47 10.91 -0.30
N TYR A 231 8.89 11.98 -0.88
CA TYR A 231 8.78 12.13 -2.34
C TYR A 231 8.75 13.61 -2.73
N ILE A 232 9.49 13.95 -3.78
CA ILE A 232 9.48 15.25 -4.44
C ILE A 232 9.30 14.97 -5.93
N SER A 233 8.26 15.57 -6.54
CA SER A 233 7.98 15.38 -7.97
C SER A 233 9.11 15.98 -8.83
N PRO A 234 9.62 15.26 -9.83
CA PRO A 234 10.58 15.81 -10.79
C PRO A 234 9.90 16.69 -11.84
N ILE A 235 8.57 16.72 -11.86
CA ILE A 235 7.76 17.44 -12.85
C ILE A 235 6.96 18.51 -12.11
N ALA A 236 7.01 19.73 -12.62
CA ALA A 236 6.19 20.84 -12.15
C ALA A 236 4.72 20.62 -12.55
N GLU A 237 3.83 20.98 -11.66
CA GLU A 237 2.38 20.95 -11.89
C GLU A 237 1.84 22.39 -11.78
N PHE A 238 0.78 22.68 -12.54
CA PHE A 238 0.05 23.92 -12.35
C PHE A 238 -0.80 23.81 -11.08
N THR A 239 -0.89 24.89 -10.31
CA THR A 239 -1.84 24.90 -9.18
C THR A 239 -3.25 24.59 -9.69
N PRO A 240 -3.96 23.62 -9.12
CA PRO A 240 -5.34 23.32 -9.52
C PRO A 240 -6.28 24.46 -9.07
N LYS A 241 -6.35 25.54 -9.83
CA LYS A 241 -7.29 26.65 -9.64
C LYS A 241 -8.17 26.76 -10.86
N THR A 242 -9.47 26.79 -10.64
CA THR A 242 -10.53 26.84 -11.66
C THR A 242 -10.79 28.24 -12.24
N VAL A 243 -10.05 29.27 -11.82
CA VAL A 243 -10.28 30.66 -12.28
C VAL A 243 -9.02 31.20 -12.93
N GLN A 244 -9.13 31.54 -14.22
CA GLN A 244 -8.06 32.15 -15.01
C GLN A 244 -8.21 33.70 -14.93
N THR A 245 -7.39 34.33 -14.12
CA THR A 245 -7.12 35.77 -14.21
C THR A 245 -5.67 36.00 -14.64
N GLN A 246 -5.39 37.19 -15.28
CA GLN A 246 -4.05 37.47 -15.81
C GLN A 246 -2.93 37.45 -14.76
N ASP A 247 -3.25 37.73 -13.49
CA ASP A 247 -2.31 37.69 -12.36
C ASP A 247 -2.07 36.31 -11.78
N LEU A 248 -2.84 35.29 -12.23
CA LEU A 248 -2.72 33.88 -11.79
C LEU A 248 -1.92 33.03 -12.78
N ARG A 249 -1.23 33.64 -13.74
CA ARG A 249 -0.30 32.93 -14.59
C ARG A 249 0.88 32.45 -13.76
N THR A 250 0.83 31.10 -13.49
CA THR A 250 2.02 30.30 -13.35
C THR A 250 2.83 30.42 -12.06
N ASP A 251 2.23 30.21 -10.92
CA ASP A 251 3.03 29.63 -9.85
C ASP A 251 3.16 28.13 -10.14
N LEU A 252 4.23 27.75 -10.83
CA LEU A 252 4.62 26.36 -10.96
C LEU A 252 4.90 25.83 -9.55
N VAL A 253 4.28 24.70 -9.25
CA VAL A 253 4.42 24.04 -7.96
C VAL A 253 4.91 22.61 -8.15
N TYR A 254 5.64 22.14 -7.19
CA TYR A 254 6.12 20.75 -7.15
C TYR A 254 5.35 19.99 -6.10
N ARG A 255 4.78 18.86 -6.50
CA ARG A 255 4.10 17.95 -5.59
C ARG A 255 5.12 17.25 -4.70
N ILE A 256 4.87 17.29 -3.40
CA ILE A 256 5.64 16.51 -2.42
C ILE A 256 4.71 15.60 -1.63
N ARG A 257 5.28 14.52 -1.11
CA ARG A 257 4.60 13.64 -0.14
C ARG A 257 5.36 13.68 1.17
N VAL A 258 4.64 13.99 2.22
CA VAL A 258 5.13 13.94 3.60
C VAL A 258 4.55 12.69 4.24
N TYR A 259 5.39 11.70 4.48
CA TYR A 259 4.99 10.47 5.16
C TYR A 259 4.88 10.73 6.65
N ILE A 260 3.83 10.18 7.26
CA ILE A 260 3.55 10.31 8.69
C ILE A 260 4.11 9.07 9.38
N ASP A 261 4.93 9.29 10.44
CA ASP A 261 5.61 8.20 11.15
C ASP A 261 4.65 7.44 12.06
N GLU A 262 3.91 8.17 12.90
CA GLU A 262 2.92 7.61 13.81
C GLU A 262 1.51 7.92 13.32
N VAL A 263 0.79 6.87 12.96
CA VAL A 263 -0.57 6.94 12.41
C VAL A 263 -1.56 6.50 13.48
N ASP A 264 -2.63 7.25 13.63
CA ASP A 264 -3.76 6.89 14.48
C ASP A 264 -5.07 6.80 13.70
N GLU A 265 -6.14 6.41 14.41
CA GLU A 265 -7.48 6.22 13.85
C GLU A 265 -8.19 7.50 13.41
N TYR A 266 -7.66 8.69 13.77
CA TYR A 266 -8.26 9.97 13.40
C TYR A 266 -7.90 10.44 12.00
N LEU A 267 -6.80 9.96 11.44
CA LEU A 267 -6.39 10.30 10.08
C LEU A 267 -7.28 9.60 9.05
N ARG A 268 -7.91 10.39 8.18
CA ARG A 268 -8.84 9.91 7.15
C ARG A 268 -8.40 10.35 5.77
N GLN A 269 -8.71 9.51 4.78
CA GLN A 269 -8.52 9.83 3.36
C GLN A 269 -9.16 11.17 3.00
N GLY A 270 -8.41 12.05 2.32
CA GLY A 270 -8.90 13.35 1.87
C GLY A 270 -8.94 14.44 2.94
N MET A 271 -8.60 14.13 4.20
CA MET A 271 -8.61 15.11 5.30
C MET A 271 -7.68 16.28 4.99
N PRO A 272 -8.17 17.55 5.07
CA PRO A 272 -7.34 18.72 4.87
C PRO A 272 -6.40 18.91 6.07
N VAL A 273 -5.14 19.23 5.77
CA VAL A 273 -4.09 19.41 6.79
C VAL A 273 -3.14 20.53 6.38
N SER A 274 -2.49 21.11 7.39
CA SER A 274 -1.36 22.03 7.19
C SER A 274 -0.04 21.27 7.39
N VAL A 275 0.95 21.57 6.57
CA VAL A 275 2.29 21.01 6.68
C VAL A 275 3.28 22.11 6.99
N GLU A 276 4.07 21.94 8.04
CA GLU A 276 5.14 22.83 8.46
C GLU A 276 6.50 22.15 8.25
N ILE A 277 7.34 22.76 7.42
CA ILE A 277 8.68 22.27 7.11
C ILE A 277 9.69 23.26 7.66
N PRO A 278 10.46 22.92 8.72
CA PRO A 278 11.50 23.81 9.26
C PRO A 278 12.59 24.02 8.24
N LEU A 279 13.04 25.26 8.02
CA LEU A 279 14.15 25.57 7.14
C LEU A 279 15.50 25.27 7.80
N ASN A 280 15.61 25.50 9.09
CA ASN A 280 16.80 25.18 9.86
C ASN A 280 16.69 23.75 10.38
N GLU A 281 17.72 22.93 10.18
CA GLU A 281 17.85 21.67 10.91
C GLU A 281 17.95 22.00 12.41
N VAL A 282 16.99 21.56 13.21
CA VAL A 282 17.14 21.56 14.66
C VAL A 282 18.28 20.60 14.94
N LYS A 283 19.49 21.13 15.17
CA LYS A 283 20.56 20.36 15.78
C LYS A 283 20.06 19.96 17.16
N ASN A 284 19.63 18.72 17.28
CA ASN A 284 19.50 18.10 18.61
C ASN A 284 20.93 17.91 19.13
N GLU A 285 21.31 18.77 20.07
CA GLU A 285 22.42 18.49 20.99
C GLU A 285 22.01 17.40 21.97
#